data_b254155e70139cd422e3eb10f10cb434
#
_entry.id   b254155e70139cd422e3eb10f10cb434
#
_cell.length_a   1.000
_cell.length_b   1.000
_cell.length_c   1.000
_cell.angle_alpha   90.00
_cell.angle_beta   90.00
_cell.angle_gamma   90.00
#
_symmetry.space_group_name_H-M   'P 1'
#
loop_
_entity.id
_entity.type
_entity.pdbx_description
1 polymer ?
#
loop_
_entity_poly.entity_id
_entity_poly.type
_entity_poly.pdbx_seq_one_letter_code
_entity_poly.pdbx_strand_id
1 'polypeptide(L)'
;MGKRNVIITSLFVLILLCINQIIIDYRNEAKHAAAQISAVKKPEYVIFIEIEDKTLYLLEDGVCIKKYPIASGKSDTPSPIGHWKIITKDTWGDGFGGRWMGLNVPWGTYGIHGTTRPGSIGRAASHGCIRMYNDDVRE
;
A
#
# COMPACT_ATOMS: atom_id res chain seq x y z
N MET A 1 -27.01 -36.10 -57.73
CA MET A 1 -27.23 -35.11 -56.64
C MET A 1 -26.22 -35.17 -55.48
N GLY A 2 -25.24 -36.05 -55.47
CA GLY A 2 -24.40 -36.32 -54.27
C GLY A 2 -23.15 -35.41 -54.10
N LYS A 3 -22.35 -35.18 -55.12
CA LYS A 3 -21.02 -34.56 -54.95
C LYS A 3 -21.06 -33.06 -54.59
N ARG A 4 -22.01 -32.30 -55.09
CA ARG A 4 -22.13 -30.86 -54.81
C ARG A 4 -22.55 -30.55 -53.40
N ASN A 5 -23.40 -31.35 -52.79
CA ASN A 5 -23.84 -31.20 -51.37
C ASN A 5 -22.71 -31.56 -50.39
N VAL A 6 -21.89 -32.58 -50.71
CA VAL A 6 -20.74 -32.96 -49.89
C VAL A 6 -19.68 -31.84 -49.84
N ILE A 7 -19.41 -31.18 -50.99
CA ILE A 7 -18.45 -30.05 -51.04
C ILE A 7 -18.96 -28.86 -50.21
N ILE A 8 -20.25 -28.52 -50.30
CA ILE A 8 -20.84 -27.41 -49.53
C ILE A 8 -20.82 -27.67 -48.03
N THR A 9 -21.15 -28.90 -47.62
CA THR A 9 -21.08 -29.28 -46.19
C THR A 9 -19.64 -29.27 -45.66
N SER A 10 -18.67 -29.75 -46.45
CA SER A 10 -17.26 -29.71 -46.08
C SER A 10 -16.75 -28.28 -45.91
N LEU A 11 -17.09 -27.37 -46.85
CA LEU A 11 -16.70 -25.97 -46.76
C LEU A 11 -17.32 -25.28 -45.53
N PHE A 12 -18.59 -25.58 -45.19
CA PHE A 12 -19.25 -25.03 -44.01
C PHE A 12 -18.60 -25.50 -42.72
N VAL A 13 -18.21 -26.77 -42.62
CA VAL A 13 -17.48 -27.31 -41.46
C VAL A 13 -16.12 -26.64 -41.29
N LEU A 14 -15.37 -26.42 -42.37
CA LEU A 14 -14.10 -25.70 -42.36
C LEU A 14 -14.26 -24.26 -41.86
N ILE A 15 -15.28 -23.56 -42.32
CA ILE A 15 -15.57 -22.18 -41.85
C ILE A 15 -15.89 -22.17 -40.36
N LEU A 16 -16.68 -23.11 -39.87
CA LEU A 16 -16.99 -23.22 -38.44
C LEU A 16 -15.74 -23.51 -37.60
N LEU A 17 -14.83 -24.37 -38.07
CA LEU A 17 -13.56 -24.65 -37.40
C LEU A 17 -12.65 -23.41 -37.36
N CYS A 18 -12.57 -22.65 -38.48
CA CYS A 18 -11.81 -21.40 -38.49
C CYS A 18 -12.39 -20.35 -37.50
N ILE A 19 -13.72 -20.21 -37.48
CA ILE A 19 -14.39 -19.29 -36.51
C ILE A 19 -14.10 -19.72 -35.06
N ASN A 20 -14.20 -21.01 -34.79
CA ASN A 20 -13.88 -21.52 -33.44
C ASN A 20 -12.42 -21.23 -33.06
N GLN A 21 -11.48 -21.40 -33.97
CA GLN A 21 -10.07 -21.09 -33.72
C GLN A 21 -9.89 -19.62 -33.41
N ILE A 22 -10.46 -18.72 -34.17
CA ILE A 22 -10.41 -17.28 -33.94
C ILE A 22 -10.98 -16.90 -32.58
N ILE A 23 -12.09 -17.53 -32.17
CA ILE A 23 -12.69 -17.29 -30.84
C ILE A 23 -11.76 -17.77 -29.71
N ILE A 24 -11.10 -18.92 -29.90
CA ILE A 24 -10.16 -19.46 -28.92
C ILE A 24 -8.97 -18.53 -28.79
N ASP A 25 -8.40 -18.08 -29.90
CA ASP A 25 -7.24 -17.18 -29.90
C ASP A 25 -7.57 -15.84 -29.22
N TYR A 26 -8.71 -15.24 -29.57
CA TYR A 26 -9.20 -14.02 -28.90
C TYR A 26 -9.38 -14.19 -27.38
N ARG A 27 -9.95 -15.34 -26.94
CA ARG A 27 -10.10 -15.64 -25.50
C ARG A 27 -8.75 -15.80 -24.81
N ASN A 28 -7.76 -16.39 -25.48
CA ASN A 28 -6.42 -16.56 -24.93
C ASN A 28 -5.70 -15.21 -24.80
N GLU A 29 -5.78 -14.36 -25.81
CA GLU A 29 -5.23 -12.99 -25.73
C GLU A 29 -5.86 -12.18 -24.61
N ALA A 30 -7.19 -12.24 -24.45
CA ALA A 30 -7.90 -11.58 -23.37
C ALA A 30 -7.47 -12.11 -21.98
N LYS A 31 -7.23 -13.42 -21.84
CA LYS A 31 -6.70 -14.02 -20.60
C LYS A 31 -5.27 -13.56 -20.32
N HIS A 32 -4.41 -13.50 -21.33
CA HIS A 32 -3.04 -13.01 -21.19
C HIS A 32 -3.02 -11.53 -20.80
N ALA A 33 -3.83 -10.69 -21.42
CA ALA A 33 -3.98 -9.29 -21.07
C ALA A 33 -4.50 -9.11 -19.63
N ALA A 34 -5.50 -9.89 -19.22
CA ALA A 34 -6.00 -9.87 -17.84
C ALA A 34 -4.96 -10.34 -16.81
N ALA A 35 -4.16 -11.35 -17.15
CA ALA A 35 -3.07 -11.83 -16.31
C ALA A 35 -1.95 -10.78 -16.17
N GLN A 36 -1.62 -10.04 -17.23
CA GLN A 36 -0.67 -8.93 -17.19
C GLN A 36 -1.17 -7.77 -16.31
N ILE A 37 -2.46 -7.42 -16.39
CA ILE A 37 -3.08 -6.38 -15.54
C ILE A 37 -3.07 -6.82 -14.07
N SER A 38 -3.30 -8.10 -13.76
CA SER A 38 -3.27 -8.63 -12.39
C SER A 38 -1.86 -8.75 -11.81
N ALA A 39 -0.83 -8.73 -12.64
CA ALA A 39 0.58 -8.75 -12.25
C ALA A 39 1.13 -7.36 -11.90
N VAL A 40 0.30 -6.30 -11.85
CA VAL A 40 0.73 -4.99 -11.34
C VAL A 40 1.14 -5.19 -9.88
N LYS A 41 2.44 -5.09 -9.63
CA LYS A 41 3.02 -5.19 -8.29
C LYS A 41 2.35 -4.15 -7.40
N LYS A 42 1.78 -4.60 -6.27
CA LYS A 42 1.27 -3.67 -5.26
C LYS A 42 2.42 -2.77 -4.79
N PRO A 43 2.24 -1.45 -4.74
CA PRO A 43 3.30 -0.55 -4.31
C PRO A 43 3.78 -0.88 -2.89
N GLU A 44 5.08 -0.78 -2.68
CA GLU A 44 5.70 -0.93 -1.36
C GLU A 44 5.76 0.43 -0.67
N TYR A 45 5.10 0.55 0.47
CA TYR A 45 5.14 1.76 1.29
C TYR A 45 6.13 1.62 2.44
N VAL A 46 7.02 2.59 2.57
CA VAL A 46 7.99 2.69 3.66
C VAL A 46 7.84 4.04 4.34
N ILE A 47 7.83 4.03 5.67
CA ILE A 47 7.90 5.24 6.48
C ILE A 47 9.35 5.38 6.96
N PHE A 48 10.02 6.45 6.56
CA PHE A 48 11.33 6.83 7.08
C PHE A 48 11.17 8.01 8.04
N ILE A 49 11.73 7.89 9.25
CA ILE A 49 11.60 8.92 10.30
C ILE A 49 12.98 9.45 10.64
N GLU A 50 13.19 10.72 10.36
CA GLU A 50 14.37 11.46 10.77
C GLU A 50 14.09 12.14 12.12
N ILE A 51 14.71 11.60 13.16
CA ILE A 51 14.45 12.03 14.55
C ILE A 51 15.03 13.43 14.83
N GLU A 52 16.16 13.75 14.27
CA GLU A 52 16.80 15.07 14.50
C GLU A 52 16.02 16.18 13.81
N ASP A 53 15.65 15.98 12.56
CA ASP A 53 14.88 16.95 11.77
C ASP A 53 13.40 16.99 12.10
N LYS A 54 12.93 16.08 12.98
CA LYS A 54 11.52 15.96 13.35
C LYS A 54 10.61 15.81 12.13
N THR A 55 11.03 14.97 11.19
CA THR A 55 10.32 14.76 9.92
C THR A 55 10.08 13.29 9.66
N LEU A 56 8.86 12.97 9.25
CA LEU A 56 8.47 11.67 8.72
C LEU A 56 8.31 11.78 7.21
N TYR A 57 8.90 10.85 6.50
CA TYR A 57 8.81 10.72 5.04
C TYR A 57 8.02 9.47 4.70
N LEU A 58 7.02 9.59 3.85
CA LEU A 58 6.32 8.46 3.24
C LEU A 58 6.92 8.19 1.87
N LEU A 59 7.41 6.98 1.68
CA LEU A 59 7.98 6.53 0.42
C LEU A 59 7.06 5.49 -0.22
N GLU A 60 6.92 5.58 -1.54
CA GLU A 60 6.27 4.57 -2.39
C GLU A 60 7.31 4.08 -3.40
N ASP A 61 7.58 2.77 -3.40
CA ASP A 61 8.62 2.13 -4.23
C ASP A 61 9.98 2.87 -4.18
N GLY A 62 10.35 3.36 -2.99
CA GLY A 62 11.60 4.08 -2.73
C GLY A 62 11.60 5.57 -3.08
N VAL A 63 10.51 6.10 -3.62
CA VAL A 63 10.35 7.53 -3.95
C VAL A 63 9.60 8.23 -2.83
N CYS A 64 10.14 9.34 -2.31
CA CYS A 64 9.44 10.14 -1.30
C CYS A 64 8.23 10.85 -1.93
N ILE A 65 7.03 10.47 -1.50
CA ILE A 65 5.78 11.04 -1.98
C ILE A 65 5.18 12.08 -1.03
N LYS A 66 5.51 12.01 0.28
CA LYS A 66 5.01 12.94 1.30
C LYS A 66 6.01 13.15 2.43
N LYS A 67 5.90 14.32 3.08
CA LYS A 67 6.67 14.69 4.26
C LYS A 67 5.74 15.29 5.30
N TYR A 68 5.95 14.92 6.57
CA TYR A 68 5.14 15.39 7.69
C TYR A 68 6.04 15.80 8.85
N PRO A 69 5.78 16.94 9.49
CA PRO A 69 6.44 17.30 10.74
C PRO A 69 5.94 16.40 11.87
N ILE A 70 6.82 16.00 12.77
CA ILE A 70 6.52 15.10 13.88
C ILE A 70 7.01 15.63 15.22
N ALA A 71 6.55 15.02 16.31
CA ALA A 71 7.26 15.07 17.58
C ALA A 71 7.85 13.68 17.86
N SER A 72 9.08 13.66 18.39
CA SER A 72 9.78 12.44 18.82
C SER A 72 9.82 12.31 20.35
N GLY A 73 10.37 11.20 20.84
CA GLY A 73 10.69 11.00 22.26
C GLY A 73 11.69 12.04 22.78
N LYS A 74 11.61 12.33 24.07
CA LYS A 74 12.59 13.15 24.80
C LYS A 74 13.92 12.40 24.96
N SER A 75 14.94 13.08 25.45
CA SER A 75 16.25 12.49 25.74
C SER A 75 16.23 11.36 26.76
N ASP A 76 15.35 11.46 27.76
CA ASP A 76 15.15 10.45 28.81
C ASP A 76 14.19 9.30 28.39
N THR A 77 13.40 9.51 27.37
CA THR A 77 12.46 8.54 26.79
C THR A 77 12.51 8.58 25.26
N PRO A 78 13.65 8.19 24.66
CA PRO A 78 13.86 8.35 23.22
C PRO A 78 12.93 7.47 22.38
N SER A 79 12.67 7.91 21.17
CA SER A 79 12.01 7.07 20.18
C SER A 79 12.91 5.89 19.81
N PRO A 80 12.35 4.67 19.63
CA PRO A 80 13.14 3.49 19.31
C PRO A 80 13.75 3.62 17.91
N ILE A 81 15.06 3.48 17.83
CA ILE A 81 15.81 3.48 16.55
C ILE A 81 15.89 2.06 16.03
N GLY A 82 15.67 1.86 14.75
CA GLY A 82 15.73 0.55 14.09
C GLY A 82 14.74 0.42 12.94
N HIS A 83 14.52 -0.82 12.52
CA HIS A 83 13.54 -1.16 11.48
C HIS A 83 12.34 -1.85 12.12
N TRP A 84 11.20 -1.21 12.07
CA TRP A 84 9.98 -1.68 12.70
C TRP A 84 8.88 -1.89 11.67
N LYS A 85 7.94 -2.76 12.00
CA LYS A 85 6.72 -2.96 11.18
C LYS A 85 5.52 -2.40 11.92
N ILE A 86 4.61 -1.79 11.20
CA ILE A 86 3.28 -1.46 11.70
C ILE A 86 2.50 -2.77 11.79
N ILE A 87 2.13 -3.17 13.00
CA ILE A 87 1.42 -4.42 13.29
C ILE A 87 -0.04 -4.22 13.67
N THR A 88 -0.42 -3.01 14.05
CA THR A 88 -1.81 -2.64 14.33
C THR A 88 -2.12 -1.26 13.76
N LYS A 89 -3.37 -1.07 13.33
CA LYS A 89 -3.95 0.22 12.95
C LYS A 89 -5.30 0.35 13.63
N ASP A 90 -5.40 1.29 14.56
CA ASP A 90 -6.58 1.45 15.41
C ASP A 90 -7.06 2.90 15.48
N THR A 91 -8.28 3.07 15.95
CA THR A 91 -8.87 4.36 16.32
C THR A 91 -8.85 4.52 17.85
N TRP A 92 -7.67 4.79 18.39
CA TRP A 92 -7.56 5.06 19.83
C TRP A 92 -8.12 6.45 20.15
N GLY A 93 -8.57 6.61 21.40
CA GLY A 93 -9.28 7.79 21.89
C GLY A 93 -8.53 9.12 21.72
N ASP A 94 -9.14 10.19 22.21
CA ASP A 94 -8.75 11.59 21.95
C ASP A 94 -7.28 11.90 22.23
N GLY A 95 -6.67 11.29 23.23
CA GLY A 95 -5.26 11.47 23.58
C GLY A 95 -4.27 11.10 22.45
N PHE A 96 -4.70 10.26 21.51
CA PHE A 96 -3.95 9.80 20.34
C PHE A 96 -4.46 10.40 19.02
N GLY A 97 -5.27 11.45 19.08
CA GLY A 97 -5.81 12.12 17.91
C GLY A 97 -6.70 11.24 17.03
N GLY A 98 -7.25 10.17 17.61
CA GLY A 98 -8.15 9.24 16.94
C GLY A 98 -7.49 8.28 15.94
N ARG A 99 -6.17 8.21 15.88
CA ARG A 99 -5.43 7.26 15.01
C ARG A 99 -4.18 6.77 15.71
N TRP A 100 -3.95 5.46 15.60
CA TRP A 100 -2.81 4.74 16.14
C TRP A 100 -2.26 3.74 15.14
N MET A 101 -0.96 3.76 14.93
CA MET A 101 -0.20 2.75 14.18
C MET A 101 0.85 2.14 15.11
N GLY A 102 0.56 0.95 15.66
CA GLY A 102 1.43 0.24 16.59
C GLY A 102 2.61 -0.41 15.90
N LEU A 103 3.80 -0.28 16.49
CA LEU A 103 5.06 -0.83 16.00
C LEU A 103 5.43 -2.11 16.76
N ASN A 104 6.12 -3.05 16.09
CA ASN A 104 6.60 -4.32 16.69
C ASN A 104 7.89 -4.18 17.51
N VAL A 105 8.06 -3.10 18.25
CA VAL A 105 9.20 -2.89 19.13
C VAL A 105 9.11 -3.86 20.32
N PRO A 106 10.14 -4.73 20.58
CA PRO A 106 9.99 -5.83 21.55
C PRO A 106 10.05 -5.41 23.02
N TRP A 107 10.49 -4.18 23.34
CA TRP A 107 10.69 -3.73 24.72
C TRP A 107 9.67 -2.68 25.19
N GLY A 108 8.61 -2.46 24.45
CA GLY A 108 7.56 -1.54 24.85
C GLY A 108 6.50 -1.29 23.80
N THR A 109 5.46 -0.56 24.21
CA THR A 109 4.38 -0.15 23.30
C THR A 109 4.74 1.18 22.65
N TYR A 110 5.14 1.11 21.38
CA TYR A 110 5.49 2.28 20.59
C TYR A 110 4.60 2.36 19.35
N GLY A 111 4.36 3.57 18.88
CA GLY A 111 3.53 3.78 17.70
C GLY A 111 3.69 5.18 17.10
N ILE A 112 3.03 5.35 15.96
CA ILE A 112 2.83 6.63 15.29
C ILE A 112 1.36 6.98 15.48
N HIS A 113 1.07 8.19 15.95
CA HIS A 113 -0.30 8.58 16.28
C HIS A 113 -0.52 10.09 16.18
N GLY A 114 -1.78 10.52 16.15
CA GLY A 114 -2.13 11.92 16.28
C GLY A 114 -1.95 12.47 17.70
N THR A 115 -2.27 13.74 17.95
CA THR A 115 -2.06 14.34 19.25
C THR A 115 -3.10 15.42 19.56
N THR A 116 -3.48 15.53 20.84
CA THR A 116 -4.22 16.69 21.39
C THR A 116 -3.29 17.86 21.74
N ARG A 117 -1.97 17.69 21.56
CA ARG A 117 -0.96 18.70 21.84
C ARG A 117 -0.22 19.10 20.57
N PRO A 118 -0.87 19.79 19.61
CA PRO A 118 -0.26 20.13 18.32
C PRO A 118 1.00 20.99 18.47
N GLY A 119 1.12 21.82 19.53
CA GLY A 119 2.32 22.56 19.83
C GLY A 119 3.55 21.71 20.23
N SER A 120 3.40 20.38 20.37
CA SER A 120 4.53 19.47 20.56
C SER A 120 5.22 19.08 19.25
N ILE A 121 4.57 19.24 18.11
CA ILE A 121 5.14 18.92 16.79
C ILE A 121 6.38 19.79 16.54
N GLY A 122 7.41 19.20 15.96
CA GLY A 122 8.73 19.80 15.79
C GLY A 122 9.65 19.69 17.01
N ARG A 123 9.25 18.99 18.08
CA ARG A 123 10.02 18.90 19.33
C ARG A 123 10.22 17.45 19.79
N ALA A 124 11.24 17.24 20.62
CA ALA A 124 11.39 16.03 21.45
C ALA A 124 10.47 16.14 22.68
N ALA A 125 9.26 15.62 22.60
CA ALA A 125 8.20 15.90 23.59
C ALA A 125 7.38 14.69 24.03
N SER A 126 7.55 13.52 23.39
CA SER A 126 6.83 12.29 23.75
C SER A 126 7.60 11.41 24.72
N HIS A 127 7.00 10.28 25.12
CA HIS A 127 7.66 9.21 25.85
C HIS A 127 8.12 8.06 24.91
N GLY A 128 8.51 8.41 23.68
CA GLY A 128 9.06 7.50 22.69
C GLY A 128 8.18 7.31 21.44
N CYS A 129 6.86 7.49 21.52
CA CYS A 129 6.00 7.45 20.36
C CYS A 129 6.24 8.65 19.41
N ILE A 130 5.94 8.45 18.15
CA ILE A 130 5.94 9.52 17.13
C ILE A 130 4.57 10.17 17.10
N ARG A 131 4.53 11.49 17.28
CA ARG A 131 3.29 12.29 17.17
C ARG A 131 3.23 13.01 15.85
N MET A 132 2.05 13.01 15.25
CA MET A 132 1.72 13.76 14.03
C MET A 132 0.55 14.70 14.28
N TYR A 133 0.33 15.67 13.42
CA TYR A 133 -0.96 16.35 13.38
C TYR A 133 -2.07 15.33 13.07
N ASN A 134 -3.28 15.59 13.61
CA ASN A 134 -4.38 14.62 13.47
C ASN A 134 -4.82 14.41 12.02
N ASP A 135 -4.72 15.43 11.19
CA ASP A 135 -5.06 15.30 9.76
C ASP A 135 -3.98 14.53 9.00
N ASP A 136 -2.70 14.76 9.32
CA ASP A 136 -1.58 14.07 8.70
C ASP A 136 -1.59 12.55 8.98
N VAL A 137 -1.90 12.16 10.23
CA VAL A 137 -1.92 10.73 10.59
C VAL A 137 -3.14 10.00 10.03
N ARG A 138 -4.21 10.73 9.66
CA ARG A 138 -5.39 10.15 9.01
C ARG A 138 -5.16 9.84 7.55
N GLU A 139 -4.37 10.64 6.87
CA GLU A 139 -3.96 10.42 5.50
C GLU A 139 -3.13 9.13 5.35
#